data_d5f34f08d94c1224c1de143c8f7c635b
#
_entry.id   d5f34f08d94c1224c1de143c8f7c635b
#
_cell.length_a   1.000
_cell.length_b   1.000
_cell.length_c   1.000
_cell.angle_alpha   90.00
_cell.angle_beta   90.00
_cell.angle_gamma   90.00
#
_symmetry.space_group_name_H-M   'P 1'
#
loop_
_entity.id
_entity.type
_entity.pdbx_description
1 polymer ?
#
loop_
_entity_poly.entity_id
_entity_poly.type
_entity_poly.pdbx_seq_one_letter_code
_entity_poly.pdbx_strand_id
1 'polypeptide(L)'
;MSLQLGDEAPNFVAETTEGKIDFHEWIGDGWAVLFSHPKDFTPVCTTELGYVAGLKPEFDQRNCKLIGLSVDSVDDHKEWSKDIEETQGNAVNYPLIGDTDLQIAKTYGMIHPNVSGTAKERTAVDNATVRSVFVIGPDKKIKLMLVYPMSTGRNFDELLRVLDSLQLTAKHKVATPANWKRGEKVIIVPAVSDDDAKKQFPEGWESPKPYIRMVPEPKD
;
A
#
# COMPACT_ATOMS: atom_id res chain seq x y z
N MET A 1 -15.14 -10.84 -10.49
CA MET A 1 -13.72 -11.03 -10.90
C MET A 1 -12.86 -10.48 -9.78
N SER A 2 -11.77 -11.13 -9.45
CA SER A 2 -10.79 -10.59 -8.47
C SER A 2 -9.91 -9.55 -9.17
N LEU A 3 -9.56 -8.47 -8.46
CA LEU A 3 -8.61 -7.46 -8.93
C LEU A 3 -7.23 -8.08 -9.18
N GLN A 4 -6.52 -7.54 -10.17
CA GLN A 4 -5.19 -8.00 -10.56
C GLN A 4 -4.22 -6.81 -10.67
N LEU A 5 -2.92 -7.10 -10.74
CA LEU A 5 -1.91 -6.07 -11.02
C LEU A 5 -2.15 -5.47 -12.40
N GLY A 6 -2.14 -4.15 -12.47
CA GLY A 6 -2.41 -3.40 -13.70
C GLY A 6 -3.87 -3.02 -13.91
N ASP A 7 -4.81 -3.61 -13.18
CA ASP A 7 -6.21 -3.16 -13.18
C ASP A 7 -6.30 -1.72 -12.64
N GLU A 8 -7.30 -0.99 -13.10
CA GLU A 8 -7.68 0.26 -12.45
C GLU A 8 -8.26 -0.03 -11.08
N ALA A 9 -7.72 0.63 -10.05
CA ALA A 9 -8.25 0.55 -8.70
C ALA A 9 -9.66 1.13 -8.70
N PRO A 10 -10.70 0.38 -8.28
CA PRO A 10 -12.07 0.88 -8.27
C PRO A 10 -12.19 2.18 -7.49
N ASN A 11 -12.79 3.21 -8.10
CA ASN A 11 -13.11 4.44 -7.38
C ASN A 11 -14.27 4.22 -6.40
N PHE A 12 -14.28 4.96 -5.34
CA PHE A 12 -15.36 4.97 -4.36
C PHE A 12 -15.45 6.33 -3.65
N VAL A 13 -16.61 6.58 -3.07
CA VAL A 13 -16.82 7.70 -2.14
C VAL A 13 -17.04 7.11 -0.76
N ALA A 14 -16.34 7.60 0.25
CA ALA A 14 -16.41 7.06 1.60
C ALA A 14 -16.36 8.13 2.68
N GLU A 15 -17.01 7.87 3.81
CA GLU A 15 -16.83 8.61 5.05
C GLU A 15 -15.56 8.10 5.75
N THR A 16 -14.75 9.03 6.22
CA THR A 16 -13.50 8.74 6.92
C THR A 16 -13.36 9.54 8.20
N THR A 17 -12.37 9.24 9.01
CA THR A 17 -12.02 10.03 10.20
C THR A 17 -11.66 11.50 9.88
N GLU A 18 -11.28 11.77 8.64
CA GLU A 18 -10.90 13.11 8.15
C GLU A 18 -11.98 13.74 7.23
N GLY A 19 -13.21 13.18 7.23
CA GLY A 19 -14.32 13.62 6.40
C GLY A 19 -14.54 12.74 5.17
N LYS A 20 -15.45 13.22 4.32
CA LYS A 20 -15.84 12.49 3.10
C LYS A 20 -14.81 12.68 2.01
N ILE A 21 -14.44 11.58 1.34
CA ILE A 21 -13.50 11.58 0.21
C ILE A 21 -14.10 10.91 -1.02
N ASP A 22 -13.72 11.37 -2.22
CA ASP A 22 -13.68 10.59 -3.46
C ASP A 22 -12.26 10.07 -3.62
N PHE A 23 -12.10 8.75 -3.74
CA PHE A 23 -10.77 8.12 -3.62
C PHE A 23 -9.80 8.52 -4.74
N HIS A 24 -10.26 8.57 -5.98
CA HIS A 24 -9.39 8.98 -7.09
C HIS A 24 -9.00 10.46 -7.03
N GLU A 25 -9.95 11.33 -6.67
CA GLU A 25 -9.67 12.75 -6.44
C GLU A 25 -8.71 12.93 -5.25
N TRP A 26 -8.93 12.18 -4.17
CA TRP A 26 -8.08 12.23 -2.98
C TRP A 26 -6.65 11.77 -3.28
N ILE A 27 -6.43 10.72 -4.07
CA ILE A 27 -5.08 10.30 -4.50
C ILE A 27 -4.40 11.45 -5.26
N GLY A 28 -5.11 12.12 -6.17
CA GLY A 28 -4.53 13.15 -7.06
C GLY A 28 -3.45 12.57 -7.97
N ASP A 29 -2.33 13.26 -8.14
CA ASP A 29 -1.20 12.84 -8.98
C ASP A 29 -0.14 12.04 -8.21
N GLY A 30 -0.46 11.64 -6.98
CA GLY A 30 0.44 10.87 -6.12
C GLY A 30 0.22 9.37 -6.18
N TRP A 31 0.93 8.69 -5.31
CA TRP A 31 0.73 7.27 -4.99
C TRP A 31 -0.21 7.14 -3.79
N ALA A 32 -0.79 5.97 -3.63
CA ALA A 32 -1.55 5.64 -2.43
C ALA A 32 -1.32 4.21 -1.98
N VAL A 33 -1.38 4.01 -0.66
CA VAL A 33 -1.49 2.71 -0.02
C VAL A 33 -2.86 2.63 0.65
N LEU A 34 -3.73 1.79 0.09
CA LEU A 34 -5.00 1.40 0.70
C LEU A 34 -4.78 0.07 1.42
N PHE A 35 -5.04 0.03 2.72
CA PHE A 35 -4.86 -1.19 3.50
C PHE A 35 -6.05 -1.43 4.44
N SER A 36 -6.43 -2.69 4.60
CA SER A 36 -7.50 -3.07 5.51
C SER A 36 -6.95 -3.65 6.81
N HIS A 37 -7.73 -3.55 7.88
CA HIS A 37 -7.48 -4.24 9.13
C HIS A 37 -8.75 -4.97 9.59
N PRO A 38 -8.61 -6.10 10.31
CA PRO A 38 -9.73 -6.97 10.66
C PRO A 38 -10.78 -6.30 11.54
N LYS A 39 -10.37 -5.58 12.58
CA LYS A 39 -11.29 -4.97 13.54
C LYS A 39 -10.57 -3.97 14.43
N ASP A 40 -11.28 -2.90 14.81
CA ASP A 40 -10.87 -1.95 15.83
C ASP A 40 -10.76 -2.62 17.22
N PHE A 41 -10.05 -1.99 18.13
CA PHE A 41 -9.82 -2.46 19.51
C PHE A 41 -9.23 -3.89 19.58
N THR A 42 -8.34 -4.24 18.65
CA THR A 42 -7.65 -5.53 18.64
C THR A 42 -6.12 -5.36 18.70
N PRO A 43 -5.40 -6.28 19.36
CA PRO A 43 -3.97 -6.08 19.67
C PRO A 43 -3.09 -5.87 18.43
N VAL A 44 -3.17 -6.76 17.44
CA VAL A 44 -2.32 -6.69 16.25
C VAL A 44 -2.63 -5.44 15.42
N CYS A 45 -3.91 -5.08 15.26
CA CYS A 45 -4.30 -3.88 14.51
C CYS A 45 -3.80 -2.61 15.20
N THR A 46 -3.86 -2.55 16.54
CA THR A 46 -3.31 -1.43 17.31
C THR A 46 -1.83 -1.23 17.03
N THR A 47 -1.03 -2.30 17.06
CA THR A 47 0.40 -2.21 16.75
C THR A 47 0.67 -1.78 15.32
N GLU A 48 -0.11 -2.28 14.35
CA GLU A 48 0.03 -1.92 12.94
C GLU A 48 -0.25 -0.44 12.69
N LEU A 49 -1.41 0.06 13.15
CA LEU A 49 -1.84 1.43 12.85
C LEU A 49 -0.93 2.46 13.51
N GLY A 50 -0.48 2.21 14.74
CA GLY A 50 0.49 3.07 15.41
C GLY A 50 1.85 3.06 14.73
N TYR A 51 2.33 1.90 14.26
CA TYR A 51 3.59 1.81 13.51
C TYR A 51 3.50 2.58 12.19
N VAL A 52 2.41 2.41 11.44
CA VAL A 52 2.17 3.13 10.18
C VAL A 52 2.10 4.64 10.40
N ALA A 53 1.47 5.09 11.50
CA ALA A 53 1.42 6.51 11.85
C ALA A 53 2.82 7.10 12.06
N GLY A 54 3.73 6.34 12.67
CA GLY A 54 5.14 6.73 12.80
C GLY A 54 5.88 6.78 11.47
N LEU A 55 5.50 5.95 10.50
CA LEU A 55 6.10 5.91 9.16
C LEU A 55 5.50 6.93 8.17
N LYS A 56 4.41 7.61 8.54
CA LYS A 56 3.74 8.54 7.62
C LYS A 56 4.67 9.57 6.97
N PRO A 57 5.62 10.21 7.68
CA PRO A 57 6.56 11.14 7.06
C PRO A 57 7.40 10.50 5.93
N GLU A 58 7.73 9.22 6.02
CA GLU A 58 8.44 8.48 4.98
C GLU A 58 7.58 8.27 3.73
N PHE A 59 6.28 8.00 3.90
CA PHE A 59 5.34 7.93 2.79
C PHE A 59 5.09 9.30 2.17
N ASP A 60 4.96 10.36 2.98
CA ASP A 60 4.76 11.73 2.50
C ASP A 60 5.94 12.20 1.64
N GLN A 61 7.19 11.92 2.03
CA GLN A 61 8.39 12.22 1.24
C GLN A 61 8.39 11.54 -0.13
N ARG A 62 7.65 10.44 -0.27
CA ARG A 62 7.49 9.66 -1.52
C ARG A 62 6.24 10.06 -2.29
N ASN A 63 5.59 11.17 -1.93
CA ASN A 63 4.29 11.57 -2.48
C ASN A 63 3.29 10.40 -2.48
N CYS A 64 3.23 9.68 -1.37
CA CYS A 64 2.37 8.50 -1.19
C CYS A 64 1.43 8.71 -0.01
N LYS A 65 0.14 8.71 -0.27
CA LYS A 65 -0.91 8.84 0.74
C LYS A 65 -1.25 7.51 1.36
N LEU A 66 -1.55 7.50 2.64
CA LEU A 66 -1.99 6.33 3.39
C LEU A 66 -3.48 6.43 3.70
N ILE A 67 -4.20 5.33 3.54
CA ILE A 67 -5.59 5.23 3.95
C ILE A 67 -5.90 3.81 4.47
N GLY A 68 -6.44 3.74 5.66
CA GLY A 68 -6.89 2.49 6.27
C GLY A 68 -8.36 2.24 6.05
N LEU A 69 -8.79 0.98 6.15
CA LEU A 69 -10.18 0.57 6.03
C LEU A 69 -10.49 -0.56 7.00
N SER A 70 -11.60 -0.47 7.70
CA SER A 70 -12.26 -1.62 8.29
C SER A 70 -13.78 -1.50 8.15
N VAL A 71 -14.47 -2.50 8.64
CA VAL A 71 -15.94 -2.54 8.64
C VAL A 71 -16.54 -1.89 9.90
N ASP A 72 -15.70 -1.39 10.79
CA ASP A 72 -16.11 -0.63 11.97
C ASP A 72 -16.53 0.79 11.57
N SER A 73 -17.20 1.50 12.46
CA SER A 73 -17.68 2.85 12.19
C SER A 73 -16.57 3.89 12.29
N VAL A 74 -16.78 5.05 11.64
CA VAL A 74 -15.87 6.19 11.77
C VAL A 74 -15.75 6.67 13.23
N ASP A 75 -16.83 6.57 14.01
CA ASP A 75 -16.82 6.95 15.41
C ASP A 75 -15.98 5.97 16.26
N ASP A 76 -16.08 4.66 15.98
CA ASP A 76 -15.22 3.66 16.63
C ASP A 76 -13.73 3.93 16.30
N HIS A 77 -13.40 4.23 15.04
CA HIS A 77 -12.04 4.61 14.65
C HIS A 77 -11.50 5.81 15.42
N LYS A 78 -12.32 6.86 15.60
CA LYS A 78 -11.91 8.06 16.34
C LYS A 78 -11.69 7.78 17.82
N GLU A 79 -12.51 6.92 18.40
CA GLU A 79 -12.34 6.50 19.78
C GLU A 79 -11.08 5.66 19.96
N TRP A 80 -10.91 4.65 19.11
CA TRP A 80 -9.76 3.76 19.16
C TRP A 80 -8.42 4.45 18.84
N SER A 81 -8.42 5.50 18.03
CA SER A 81 -7.20 6.26 17.72
C SER A 81 -6.52 6.82 18.98
N LYS A 82 -7.29 7.07 20.07
CA LYS A 82 -6.74 7.50 21.36
C LYS A 82 -5.96 6.37 22.05
N ASP A 83 -6.49 5.14 22.02
CA ASP A 83 -5.82 3.98 22.59
C ASP A 83 -4.54 3.65 21.80
N ILE A 84 -4.57 3.84 20.47
CA ILE A 84 -3.39 3.69 19.61
C ILE A 84 -2.31 4.68 20.02
N GLU A 85 -2.64 5.96 20.18
CA GLU A 85 -1.70 6.98 20.63
C GLU A 85 -1.12 6.66 22.00
N GLU A 86 -1.96 6.29 22.94
CA GLU A 86 -1.54 5.96 24.31
C GLU A 86 -0.58 4.75 24.34
N THR A 87 -0.86 3.72 23.54
CA THR A 87 -0.11 2.45 23.58
C THR A 87 1.09 2.40 22.64
N GLN A 88 1.04 3.11 21.50
CA GLN A 88 2.08 3.08 20.46
C GLN A 88 2.90 4.39 20.37
N GLY A 89 2.49 5.44 21.08
CA GLY A 89 3.17 6.74 21.08
C GLY A 89 3.00 7.56 19.81
N ASN A 90 2.15 7.12 18.88
CA ASN A 90 1.84 7.84 17.64
C ASN A 90 0.32 7.89 17.45
N ALA A 91 -0.24 9.08 17.34
CA ALA A 91 -1.62 9.26 16.92
C ALA A 91 -1.81 8.85 15.45
N VAL A 92 -2.93 8.23 15.13
CA VAL A 92 -3.30 7.97 13.72
C VAL A 92 -3.44 9.30 13.00
N ASN A 93 -2.67 9.49 11.95
CA ASN A 93 -2.49 10.75 11.22
C ASN A 93 -2.77 10.61 9.71
N TYR A 94 -3.62 9.66 9.37
CA TYR A 94 -4.12 9.37 8.04
C TYR A 94 -5.59 8.91 8.14
N PRO A 95 -6.40 9.07 7.07
CA PRO A 95 -7.82 8.74 7.12
C PRO A 95 -8.06 7.24 7.31
N LEU A 96 -9.07 6.92 8.13
CA LEU A 96 -9.63 5.58 8.29
C LEU A 96 -11.05 5.56 7.75
N ILE A 97 -11.33 4.64 6.83
CA ILE A 97 -12.65 4.43 6.21
C ILE A 97 -13.49 3.53 7.10
N GLY A 98 -14.70 3.95 7.42
CA GLY A 98 -15.71 3.11 8.05
C GLY A 98 -16.61 2.46 7.01
N ASP A 99 -16.25 1.27 6.52
CA ASP A 99 -16.99 0.53 5.47
C ASP A 99 -18.08 -0.38 6.09
N THR A 100 -19.01 0.24 6.81
CA THR A 100 -20.03 -0.47 7.62
C THR A 100 -21.01 -1.31 6.78
N ASP A 101 -21.16 -1.00 5.51
CA ASP A 101 -22.00 -1.72 4.53
C ASP A 101 -21.20 -2.71 3.66
N LEU A 102 -19.89 -2.82 3.88
CA LEU A 102 -18.97 -3.75 3.22
C LEU A 102 -18.79 -3.55 1.72
N GLN A 103 -19.19 -2.42 1.17
CA GLN A 103 -19.16 -2.19 -0.27
C GLN A 103 -17.73 -2.12 -0.79
N ILE A 104 -16.87 -1.37 -0.11
CA ILE A 104 -15.47 -1.20 -0.52
C ILE A 104 -14.69 -2.49 -0.26
N ALA A 105 -14.85 -3.08 0.92
CA ALA A 105 -14.19 -4.34 1.28
C ALA A 105 -14.51 -5.48 0.29
N LYS A 106 -15.78 -5.59 -0.17
CA LYS A 106 -16.20 -6.56 -1.19
C LYS A 106 -15.63 -6.23 -2.55
N THR A 107 -15.68 -4.97 -2.96
CA THR A 107 -15.17 -4.51 -4.26
C THR A 107 -13.67 -4.81 -4.41
N TYR A 108 -12.92 -4.59 -3.36
CA TYR A 108 -11.47 -4.86 -3.32
C TYR A 108 -11.11 -6.30 -2.95
N GLY A 109 -12.10 -7.17 -2.72
CA GLY A 109 -11.86 -8.56 -2.33
C GLY A 109 -11.18 -8.71 -0.96
N MET A 110 -11.34 -7.72 -0.09
CA MET A 110 -10.78 -7.72 1.27
C MET A 110 -11.59 -8.58 2.25
N ILE A 111 -12.78 -9.01 1.85
CA ILE A 111 -13.68 -9.85 2.64
C ILE A 111 -14.29 -10.91 1.74
N HIS A 112 -14.63 -12.06 2.33
CA HIS A 112 -15.22 -13.13 1.54
C HIS A 112 -16.58 -12.69 0.94
N PRO A 113 -16.86 -12.94 -0.34
CA PRO A 113 -18.05 -12.43 -1.02
C PRO A 113 -19.37 -12.91 -0.40
N ASN A 114 -19.36 -14.05 0.29
CA ASN A 114 -20.54 -14.63 0.94
C ASN A 114 -20.84 -14.05 2.33
N VAL A 115 -20.02 -13.11 2.82
CA VAL A 115 -20.30 -12.43 4.10
C VAL A 115 -21.54 -11.57 3.97
N SER A 116 -22.49 -11.75 4.88
CA SER A 116 -23.78 -11.06 4.92
C SER A 116 -24.12 -10.59 6.33
N GLY A 117 -25.19 -9.84 6.48
CA GLY A 117 -25.63 -9.28 7.78
C GLY A 117 -25.09 -7.89 8.03
N THR A 118 -25.53 -7.24 9.10
CA THR A 118 -25.08 -5.92 9.54
C THR A 118 -23.83 -6.00 10.41
N ALA A 119 -23.09 -4.91 10.54
CA ALA A 119 -21.89 -4.84 11.37
C ALA A 119 -22.14 -5.26 12.84
N LYS A 120 -23.37 -5.02 13.35
CA LYS A 120 -23.74 -5.37 14.73
C LYS A 120 -24.04 -6.85 14.95
N GLU A 121 -24.39 -7.61 13.90
CA GLU A 121 -24.76 -9.02 13.97
C GLU A 121 -23.59 -9.97 13.73
N ARG A 122 -22.44 -9.44 13.32
CA ARG A 122 -21.29 -10.22 12.92
C ARG A 122 -20.22 -10.28 14.01
N THR A 123 -19.59 -11.43 14.13
CA THR A 123 -18.43 -11.62 15.01
C THR A 123 -17.17 -11.05 14.36
N ALA A 124 -16.09 -10.92 15.12
CA ALA A 124 -14.80 -10.52 14.59
C ALA A 124 -14.29 -11.46 13.47
N VAL A 125 -14.67 -12.74 13.52
CA VAL A 125 -14.32 -13.73 12.49
C VAL A 125 -15.11 -13.51 11.21
N ASP A 126 -16.40 -13.15 11.31
CA ASP A 126 -17.25 -12.88 10.15
C ASP A 126 -16.90 -11.56 9.47
N ASN A 127 -16.41 -10.60 10.24
CA ASN A 127 -16.06 -9.26 9.76
C ASN A 127 -14.60 -9.07 9.43
N ALA A 128 -13.79 -10.08 9.66
CA ALA A 128 -12.37 -9.95 9.45
C ALA A 128 -12.09 -9.57 7.99
N THR A 129 -11.92 -8.26 7.77
CA THR A 129 -11.22 -7.81 6.57
C THR A 129 -9.86 -8.49 6.62
N VAL A 130 -9.56 -9.28 5.60
CA VAL A 130 -8.24 -9.85 5.46
C VAL A 130 -7.25 -8.69 5.46
N ARG A 131 -6.08 -8.83 6.08
CA ARG A 131 -5.04 -7.78 6.09
C ARG A 131 -4.50 -7.56 4.68
N SER A 132 -5.31 -6.91 3.84
CA SER A 132 -4.97 -6.61 2.46
C SER A 132 -4.24 -5.29 2.36
N VAL A 133 -3.37 -5.17 1.37
CA VAL A 133 -2.67 -3.95 0.99
C VAL A 133 -2.72 -3.82 -0.52
N PHE A 134 -3.06 -2.63 -0.99
CA PHE A 134 -3.00 -2.24 -2.39
C PHE A 134 -2.10 -0.99 -2.52
N VAL A 135 -1.04 -1.08 -3.30
CA VAL A 135 -0.27 0.09 -3.72
C VAL A 135 -0.80 0.53 -5.07
N ILE A 136 -1.22 1.77 -5.15
CA ILE A 136 -1.88 2.36 -6.33
C ILE A 136 -1.00 3.50 -6.85
N GLY A 137 -0.72 3.46 -8.14
CA GLY A 137 0.10 4.49 -8.80
C GLY A 137 -0.69 5.75 -9.18
N PRO A 138 0.01 6.80 -9.67
CA PRO A 138 -0.62 8.04 -10.15
C PRO A 138 -1.62 7.81 -11.28
N ASP A 139 -1.43 6.76 -12.07
CA ASP A 139 -2.33 6.31 -13.14
C ASP A 139 -3.56 5.56 -12.63
N LYS A 140 -3.81 5.59 -11.33
CA LYS A 140 -4.90 4.87 -10.63
C LYS A 140 -4.86 3.35 -10.79
N LYS A 141 -3.75 2.77 -11.22
CA LYS A 141 -3.61 1.33 -11.40
C LYS A 141 -2.98 0.67 -10.19
N ILE A 142 -3.41 -0.54 -9.92
CA ILE A 142 -2.86 -1.40 -8.86
C ILE A 142 -1.44 -1.83 -9.28
N LYS A 143 -0.45 -1.51 -8.46
CA LYS A 143 0.97 -1.82 -8.68
C LYS A 143 1.49 -2.93 -7.79
N LEU A 144 0.88 -3.13 -6.62
CA LEU A 144 1.20 -4.20 -5.67
C LEU A 144 -0.07 -4.61 -4.94
N MET A 145 -0.19 -5.90 -4.66
CA MET A 145 -1.19 -6.46 -3.76
C MET A 145 -0.51 -7.40 -2.78
N LEU A 146 -0.80 -7.25 -1.48
CA LEU A 146 -0.39 -8.17 -0.43
C LEU A 146 -1.60 -8.57 0.39
N VAL A 147 -1.64 -9.84 0.81
CA VAL A 147 -2.71 -10.38 1.65
C VAL A 147 -2.07 -11.19 2.78
N TYR A 148 -2.37 -10.79 4.01
CA TYR A 148 -1.87 -11.45 5.23
C TYR A 148 -3.03 -12.09 5.99
N PRO A 149 -2.82 -13.22 6.67
CA PRO A 149 -3.82 -13.77 7.57
C PRO A 149 -4.03 -12.86 8.79
N MET A 150 -5.20 -12.94 9.38
CA MET A 150 -5.58 -12.12 10.55
C MET A 150 -4.55 -12.14 11.70
N SER A 151 -3.93 -13.30 11.93
CA SER A 151 -3.00 -13.52 13.03
C SER A 151 -1.61 -12.91 12.83
N THR A 152 -1.31 -12.38 11.64
CA THR A 152 0.04 -11.95 11.27
C THR A 152 0.08 -10.47 10.99
N GLY A 153 0.79 -9.71 11.82
CA GLY A 153 1.10 -8.29 11.57
C GLY A 153 1.97 -8.12 10.32
N ARG A 154 1.69 -7.07 9.56
CA ARG A 154 2.38 -6.78 8.28
C ARG A 154 3.75 -6.13 8.51
N ASN A 155 4.63 -6.30 7.52
CA ASN A 155 5.90 -5.58 7.46
C ASN A 155 5.73 -4.30 6.61
N PHE A 156 5.57 -3.16 7.27
CA PHE A 156 5.37 -1.88 6.57
C PHE A 156 6.68 -1.29 6.02
N ASP A 157 7.85 -1.69 6.54
CA ASP A 157 9.15 -1.32 5.95
C ASP A 157 9.31 -1.93 4.56
N GLU A 158 8.77 -3.15 4.35
CA GLU A 158 8.71 -3.76 3.02
C GLU A 158 7.83 -2.96 2.06
N LEU A 159 6.75 -2.34 2.54
CA LEU A 159 5.93 -1.46 1.70
C LEU A 159 6.71 -0.23 1.24
N LEU A 160 7.51 0.40 2.12
CA LEU A 160 8.40 1.50 1.74
C LEU A 160 9.45 1.05 0.73
N ARG A 161 10.07 -0.11 0.97
CA ARG A 161 11.06 -0.70 0.04
C ARG A 161 10.46 -0.95 -1.34
N VAL A 162 9.27 -1.54 -1.41
CA VAL A 162 8.60 -1.81 -2.69
C VAL A 162 8.13 -0.52 -3.35
N LEU A 163 7.65 0.46 -2.59
CA LEU A 163 7.26 1.77 -3.11
C LEU A 163 8.46 2.47 -3.77
N ASP A 164 9.63 2.46 -3.12
CA ASP A 164 10.87 2.98 -3.71
C ASP A 164 11.20 2.27 -5.04
N SER A 165 11.09 0.95 -5.07
CA SER A 165 11.30 0.15 -6.28
C SER A 165 10.31 0.52 -7.40
N LEU A 166 9.01 0.62 -7.07
CA LEU A 166 7.97 0.95 -8.04
C LEU A 166 8.15 2.36 -8.61
N GLN A 167 8.51 3.33 -7.78
CA GLN A 167 8.76 4.70 -8.21
C GLN A 167 9.99 4.79 -9.12
N LEU A 168 11.08 4.12 -8.75
CA LEU A 168 12.30 4.06 -9.55
C LEU A 168 12.03 3.43 -10.92
N THR A 169 11.37 2.28 -10.96
CA THR A 169 11.10 1.54 -12.20
C THR A 169 10.04 2.21 -13.09
N ALA A 170 9.19 3.06 -12.51
CA ALA A 170 8.26 3.90 -13.28
C ALA A 170 8.98 5.02 -14.04
N LYS A 171 10.08 5.55 -13.51
CA LYS A 171 10.86 6.64 -14.11
C LYS A 171 11.97 6.14 -15.04
N HIS A 172 12.60 5.06 -14.69
CA HIS A 172 13.77 4.52 -15.36
C HIS A 172 13.51 3.12 -15.91
N LYS A 173 14.14 2.79 -17.05
CA LYS A 173 14.05 1.46 -17.68
C LYS A 173 14.98 0.47 -16.97
N VAL A 174 14.77 0.30 -15.68
CA VAL A 174 15.52 -0.62 -14.82
C VAL A 174 14.57 -1.53 -14.04
N ALA A 175 15.11 -2.60 -13.48
CA ALA A 175 14.45 -3.49 -12.54
C ALA A 175 15.30 -3.61 -11.27
N THR A 176 14.65 -3.80 -10.13
CA THR A 176 15.33 -3.99 -8.86
C THR A 176 15.57 -5.47 -8.56
N PRO A 177 16.79 -5.87 -8.15
CA PRO A 177 17.06 -7.25 -7.75
C PRO A 177 16.25 -7.68 -6.52
N ALA A 178 16.29 -8.97 -6.21
CA ALA A 178 15.73 -9.50 -4.96
C ALA A 178 16.34 -8.78 -3.75
N ASN A 179 15.48 -8.41 -2.79
CA ASN A 179 15.85 -7.71 -1.55
C ASN A 179 16.51 -6.34 -1.74
N TRP A 180 16.47 -5.78 -2.93
CA TRP A 180 17.05 -4.47 -3.24
C TRP A 180 16.58 -3.40 -2.26
N LYS A 181 17.50 -2.54 -1.88
CA LYS A 181 17.25 -1.34 -1.09
C LYS A 181 17.75 -0.11 -1.85
N ARG A 182 17.13 1.02 -1.57
CA ARG A 182 17.52 2.31 -2.15
C ARG A 182 19.01 2.57 -1.98
N GLY A 183 19.66 2.96 -3.08
CA GLY A 183 21.12 3.17 -3.15
C GLY A 183 21.90 1.95 -3.68
N GLU A 184 21.28 0.77 -3.80
CA GLU A 184 21.93 -0.41 -4.34
C GLU A 184 21.84 -0.47 -5.87
N LYS A 185 22.69 -1.32 -6.49
CA LYS A 185 22.68 -1.52 -7.94
C LYS A 185 21.35 -2.07 -8.44
N VAL A 186 20.99 -1.67 -9.65
CA VAL A 186 19.78 -2.10 -10.37
C VAL A 186 20.15 -2.80 -11.67
N ILE A 187 19.17 -3.44 -12.29
CA ILE A 187 19.33 -4.21 -13.53
C ILE A 187 18.74 -3.39 -14.69
N ILE A 188 19.50 -3.19 -15.76
CA ILE A 188 18.95 -2.68 -17.02
C ILE A 188 17.99 -3.74 -17.58
N VAL A 189 16.74 -3.35 -17.83
CA VAL A 189 15.75 -4.33 -18.34
C VAL A 189 16.15 -4.88 -19.71
N PRO A 190 15.87 -6.15 -20.01
CA PRO A 190 16.27 -6.79 -21.27
C PRO A 190 15.73 -6.08 -22.53
N ALA A 191 14.61 -5.38 -22.40
CA ALA A 191 14.00 -4.62 -23.51
C ALA A 191 14.83 -3.42 -23.99
N VAL A 192 15.80 -2.95 -23.20
CA VAL A 192 16.72 -1.86 -23.60
C VAL A 192 17.87 -2.48 -24.38
N SER A 193 18.06 -2.02 -25.64
CA SER A 193 19.20 -2.44 -26.46
C SER A 193 20.53 -1.98 -25.84
N ASP A 194 21.65 -2.63 -26.23
CA ASP A 194 22.97 -2.20 -25.72
C ASP A 194 23.33 -0.78 -26.19
N ASP A 195 22.88 -0.38 -27.39
CA ASP A 195 23.13 0.98 -27.90
C ASP A 195 22.33 2.04 -27.13
N ASP A 196 21.10 1.73 -26.74
CA ASP A 196 20.30 2.64 -25.91
C ASP A 196 20.77 2.61 -24.44
N ALA A 197 21.22 1.45 -23.96
CA ALA A 197 21.84 1.34 -22.64
C ALA A 197 23.11 2.18 -22.54
N LYS A 198 23.97 2.22 -23.56
CA LYS A 198 25.17 3.08 -23.60
C LYS A 198 24.84 4.56 -23.53
N LYS A 199 23.70 4.98 -24.14
CA LYS A 199 23.23 6.39 -24.08
C LYS A 199 22.72 6.74 -22.68
N GLN A 200 22.01 5.82 -22.01
CA GLN A 200 21.45 6.03 -20.68
C GLN A 200 22.49 5.88 -19.58
N PHE A 201 23.43 4.95 -19.76
CA PHE A 201 24.48 4.62 -18.79
C PHE A 201 25.87 4.71 -19.46
N PRO A 202 26.36 5.93 -19.74
CA PRO A 202 27.60 6.12 -20.49
C PRO A 202 28.84 5.60 -19.79
N GLU A 203 28.80 5.42 -18.49
CA GLU A 203 29.87 4.80 -17.68
C GLU A 203 29.92 3.26 -17.84
N GLY A 204 28.95 2.69 -18.58
CA GLY A 204 28.84 1.26 -18.81
C GLY A 204 28.12 0.54 -17.67
N TRP A 205 28.20 -0.78 -17.69
CA TRP A 205 27.55 -1.66 -16.72
C TRP A 205 28.42 -2.89 -16.44
N GLU A 206 28.19 -3.49 -15.28
CA GLU A 206 28.74 -4.82 -14.95
C GLU A 206 27.87 -5.91 -15.56
N SER A 207 28.48 -6.90 -16.21
CA SER A 207 27.74 -8.00 -16.85
C SER A 207 28.31 -9.36 -16.43
N PRO A 208 27.94 -9.87 -15.24
CA PRO A 208 28.39 -11.20 -14.79
C PRO A 208 27.87 -12.32 -15.71
N LYS A 209 26.80 -12.06 -16.42
CA LYS A 209 26.25 -12.88 -17.50
C LYS A 209 25.66 -11.98 -18.59
N PRO A 210 25.59 -12.40 -19.85
CA PRO A 210 25.07 -11.59 -20.96
C PRO A 210 23.64 -11.02 -20.72
N TYR A 211 22.83 -11.71 -19.91
CA TYR A 211 21.46 -11.32 -19.58
C TYR A 211 21.33 -10.54 -18.27
N ILE A 212 22.44 -10.27 -17.54
CA ILE A 212 22.45 -9.51 -16.28
C ILE A 212 23.35 -8.28 -16.48
N ARG A 213 22.75 -7.10 -16.64
CA ARG A 213 23.44 -5.83 -16.81
C ARG A 213 23.17 -4.96 -15.59
N MET A 214 24.16 -4.86 -14.69
CA MET A 214 24.05 -4.15 -13.41
C MET A 214 24.65 -2.75 -13.50
N VAL A 215 23.88 -1.75 -13.04
CA VAL A 215 24.31 -0.35 -12.98
C VAL A 215 24.05 0.22 -11.58
N PRO A 216 24.76 1.28 -11.16
CA PRO A 216 24.33 2.06 -10.00
C PRO A 216 22.89 2.55 -10.15
N GLU A 217 22.20 2.76 -9.04
CA GLU A 217 20.87 3.37 -9.05
C GLU A 217 20.91 4.70 -9.81
N PRO A 218 20.05 4.90 -10.83
CA PRO A 218 19.92 6.20 -11.49
C PRO A 218 19.51 7.28 -10.48
N LYS A 219 20.13 8.44 -10.57
CA LYS A 219 19.73 9.62 -9.78
C LYS A 219 18.65 10.39 -10.54
N ASP A 220 17.70 10.94 -9.80
CA ASP A 220 16.68 11.87 -10.31
C ASP A 220 17.29 13.19 -10.79
#